data_2e3d002a60b69470ff0227d8a8f69454
#
_entry.id   2e3d002a60b69470ff0227d8a8f69454
#
_cell.length_a   1.000
_cell.length_b   1.000
_cell.length_c   1.000
_cell.angle_alpha   90.00
_cell.angle_beta   90.00
_cell.angle_gamma   90.00
#
_symmetry.space_group_name_H-M   'P 1'
#
loop_
_entity.id
_entity.type
_entity.pdbx_description
1 polymer ?
#
loop_
_entity_poly.entity_id
_entity_poly.type
_entity_poly.pdbx_seq_one_letter_code
_entity_poly.pdbx_strand_id
1 'polypeptide(L)'
;MIKLKPVIYISISFIFIFFTNFIYAAEFSWKFNNGLPETRNESKELDRFADDVKNATNGGLNIKIYHGGSLGLKNNDVLRWLPTGAAEMGLVWANYLGRDAPALNAVYIQGSVGSSDEHIKAIPVLKDIYSAELKKWGIVPSGFMGLPILYASIFCKGEPVNSIEKLRTKKLRVWSKDMVDTFKRLGVSAQIIGQTEMYVALKTGVVDCAVYPALYAHTVSLHEVTNSASYLYPIAGLPYVLGASEKKWEKLPESYKNAVKSAAEELFQRSTDYTDDEANEIEARRKLESQGVDWLVDFSASDQRAFLDAAAETWKEAANDAGGDALNNRARILKAIGR
;
A
#
# COMPACT_ATOMS: atom_id res chain seq x y z
N MET A 1 -79.37 -24.48 -51.63
CA MET A 1 -78.64 -25.14 -50.51
C MET A 1 -77.18 -24.72 -50.60
N ILE A 2 -76.80 -23.77 -49.76
CA ILE A 2 -75.44 -23.22 -49.69
C ILE A 2 -74.76 -23.88 -48.49
N LYS A 3 -73.69 -24.66 -48.73
CA LYS A 3 -72.91 -25.32 -47.68
C LYS A 3 -71.86 -24.31 -47.14
N LEU A 4 -72.04 -23.84 -45.88
CA LEU A 4 -71.02 -23.11 -45.16
C LEU A 4 -69.92 -24.13 -44.70
N LYS A 5 -68.64 -23.77 -44.98
CA LYS A 5 -67.49 -24.47 -44.41
C LYS A 5 -67.10 -23.86 -43.04
N PRO A 6 -66.75 -24.67 -42.06
CA PRO A 6 -66.29 -24.09 -40.79
C PRO A 6 -64.89 -23.54 -40.90
N VAL A 7 -64.65 -22.29 -40.38
CA VAL A 7 -63.36 -21.67 -40.23
C VAL A 7 -62.82 -22.03 -38.83
N ILE A 8 -61.72 -22.77 -38.78
CA ILE A 8 -61.02 -23.13 -37.54
C ILE A 8 -60.08 -21.98 -37.18
N TYR A 9 -60.37 -21.27 -36.07
CA TYR A 9 -59.48 -20.29 -35.50
C TYR A 9 -58.44 -21.04 -34.63
N ILE A 10 -57.17 -21.02 -35.05
CA ILE A 10 -56.01 -21.47 -34.24
C ILE A 10 -55.56 -20.27 -33.43
N SER A 11 -55.91 -20.26 -32.12
CA SER A 11 -55.37 -19.29 -31.16
C SER A 11 -53.94 -19.69 -30.82
N ILE A 12 -52.95 -18.95 -31.36
CA ILE A 12 -51.56 -19.06 -30.96
C ILE A 12 -51.38 -18.22 -29.66
N SER A 13 -51.35 -18.95 -28.52
CA SER A 13 -51.00 -18.31 -27.23
C SER A 13 -49.48 -18.08 -27.18
N PHE A 14 -49.07 -16.84 -27.34
CA PHE A 14 -47.68 -16.41 -27.09
C PHE A 14 -47.43 -16.42 -25.59
N ILE A 15 -46.68 -17.40 -25.09
CA ILE A 15 -46.18 -17.43 -23.72
C ILE A 15 -45.01 -16.45 -23.66
N PHE A 16 -45.25 -15.25 -23.13
CA PHE A 16 -44.17 -14.32 -22.81
C PHE A 16 -43.49 -14.82 -21.54
N ILE A 17 -42.31 -15.45 -21.69
CA ILE A 17 -41.43 -15.77 -20.56
C ILE A 17 -40.77 -14.46 -20.13
N PHE A 18 -41.32 -13.82 -19.11
CA PHE A 18 -40.64 -12.72 -18.43
C PHE A 18 -39.43 -13.28 -17.70
N PHE A 19 -38.23 -13.12 -18.27
CA PHE A 19 -36.99 -13.21 -17.52
C PHE A 19 -36.96 -12.04 -16.52
N THR A 20 -37.48 -12.24 -15.33
CA THR A 20 -37.25 -11.33 -14.21
C THR A 20 -35.80 -11.47 -13.83
N ASN A 21 -34.96 -10.53 -14.27
CA ASN A 21 -33.64 -10.34 -13.67
C ASN A 21 -33.88 -9.93 -12.21
N PHE A 22 -33.83 -10.90 -11.30
CA PHE A 22 -33.76 -10.62 -9.88
C PHE A 22 -32.43 -9.90 -9.64
N ILE A 23 -32.48 -8.59 -9.49
CA ILE A 23 -31.36 -7.83 -8.92
C ILE A 23 -31.34 -8.23 -7.45
N TYR A 24 -30.54 -9.24 -7.13
CA TYR A 24 -30.25 -9.58 -5.74
C TYR A 24 -29.46 -8.41 -5.15
N ALA A 25 -30.02 -7.73 -4.18
CA ALA A 25 -29.24 -6.83 -3.33
C ALA A 25 -28.14 -7.66 -2.68
N ALA A 26 -26.92 -7.10 -2.61
CA ALA A 26 -25.80 -7.79 -1.98
C ALA A 26 -26.18 -8.16 -0.51
N GLU A 27 -25.96 -9.41 -0.13
CA GLU A 27 -26.18 -9.90 1.22
C GLU A 27 -25.25 -9.21 2.22
N PHE A 28 -24.00 -8.95 1.76
CA PHE A 28 -22.98 -8.20 2.49
C PHE A 28 -22.48 -7.02 1.66
N SER A 29 -22.54 -5.81 2.23
CA SER A 29 -21.99 -4.60 1.64
C SER A 29 -20.90 -4.07 2.55
N TRP A 30 -19.65 -4.14 2.09
CA TRP A 30 -18.46 -3.78 2.84
C TRP A 30 -17.79 -2.53 2.30
N LYS A 31 -17.22 -1.74 3.19
CA LYS A 31 -16.35 -0.61 2.88
C LYS A 31 -14.91 -1.03 3.05
N PHE A 32 -14.08 -0.71 2.07
CA PHE A 32 -12.64 -0.86 2.12
C PHE A 32 -11.98 0.52 2.16
N ASN A 33 -11.23 0.83 3.23
CA ASN A 33 -10.51 2.09 3.34
C ASN A 33 -9.16 1.98 2.63
N ASN A 34 -8.98 2.75 1.55
CA ASN A 34 -7.73 2.88 0.81
C ASN A 34 -7.22 4.33 0.90
N GLY A 35 -6.08 4.54 1.57
CA GLY A 35 -5.45 5.86 1.68
C GLY A 35 -4.65 6.28 0.44
N LEU A 36 -4.51 5.40 -0.57
CA LEU A 36 -3.77 5.70 -1.79
C LEU A 36 -4.65 6.45 -2.79
N PRO A 37 -4.08 7.37 -3.59
CA PRO A 37 -4.81 8.02 -4.70
C PRO A 37 -5.40 6.99 -5.67
N GLU A 38 -6.57 7.28 -6.22
CA GLU A 38 -7.27 6.43 -7.19
C GLU A 38 -6.43 6.16 -8.45
N THR A 39 -5.60 7.12 -8.83
CA THR A 39 -4.74 7.04 -10.03
C THR A 39 -3.60 6.04 -9.93
N ARG A 40 -3.29 5.51 -8.73
CA ARG A 40 -2.22 4.54 -8.52
C ARG A 40 -2.61 3.16 -9.02
N ASN A 41 -1.62 2.42 -9.52
CA ASN A 41 -1.85 1.04 -9.98
C ASN A 41 -2.38 0.13 -8.87
N GLU A 42 -1.89 0.31 -7.65
CA GLU A 42 -2.37 -0.44 -6.48
C GLU A 42 -3.86 -0.19 -6.20
N SER A 43 -4.33 1.04 -6.43
CA SER A 43 -5.75 1.37 -6.27
C SER A 43 -6.61 0.69 -7.32
N LYS A 44 -6.15 0.66 -8.58
CA LYS A 44 -6.83 -0.06 -9.68
C LYS A 44 -6.86 -1.57 -9.44
N GLU A 45 -5.78 -2.14 -8.90
CA GLU A 45 -5.75 -3.56 -8.54
C GLU A 45 -6.70 -3.89 -7.37
N LEU A 46 -6.91 -2.95 -6.44
CA LEU A 46 -7.94 -3.10 -5.40
C LEU A 46 -9.37 -3.06 -5.97
N ASP A 47 -9.63 -2.21 -6.96
CA ASP A 47 -10.93 -2.19 -7.65
C ASP A 47 -11.18 -3.53 -8.34
N ARG A 48 -10.17 -4.03 -9.05
CA ARG A 48 -10.24 -5.36 -9.67
C ARG A 48 -10.47 -6.48 -8.65
N PHE A 49 -9.75 -6.44 -7.53
CA PHE A 49 -9.97 -7.37 -6.42
C PHE A 49 -11.44 -7.35 -5.93
N ALA A 50 -12.02 -6.16 -5.79
CA ALA A 50 -13.41 -6.03 -5.36
C ALA A 50 -14.40 -6.61 -6.39
N ASP A 51 -14.13 -6.42 -7.69
CA ASP A 51 -14.90 -7.01 -8.78
C ASP A 51 -14.75 -8.53 -8.83
N ASP A 52 -13.53 -9.06 -8.64
CA ASP A 52 -13.27 -10.51 -8.59
C ASP A 52 -14.06 -11.17 -7.44
N VAL A 53 -14.06 -10.56 -6.24
CA VAL A 53 -14.86 -11.03 -5.10
C VAL A 53 -16.35 -10.98 -5.40
N LYS A 54 -16.85 -9.89 -5.97
CA LYS A 54 -18.25 -9.73 -6.36
C LYS A 54 -18.69 -10.82 -7.33
N ASN A 55 -17.87 -11.10 -8.35
CA ASN A 55 -18.13 -12.11 -9.36
C ASN A 55 -18.12 -13.53 -8.74
N ALA A 56 -17.11 -13.85 -7.92
CA ALA A 56 -16.99 -15.14 -7.26
C ALA A 56 -18.10 -15.43 -6.24
N THR A 57 -18.76 -14.40 -5.72
CA THR A 57 -19.89 -14.51 -4.79
C THR A 57 -21.26 -14.30 -5.45
N ASN A 58 -21.32 -14.21 -6.80
CA ASN A 58 -22.54 -13.90 -7.54
C ASN A 58 -23.24 -12.63 -7.04
N GLY A 59 -22.46 -11.62 -6.62
CA GLY A 59 -22.94 -10.36 -6.06
C GLY A 59 -23.34 -10.42 -4.59
N GLY A 60 -23.22 -11.56 -3.91
CA GLY A 60 -23.58 -11.71 -2.49
C GLY A 60 -22.69 -10.90 -1.54
N LEU A 61 -21.40 -10.71 -1.88
CA LEU A 61 -20.49 -9.81 -1.18
C LEU A 61 -20.07 -8.70 -2.13
N ASN A 62 -20.43 -7.46 -1.80
CA ASN A 62 -20.02 -6.26 -2.52
C ASN A 62 -19.05 -5.44 -1.66
N ILE A 63 -17.80 -5.29 -2.12
CA ILE A 63 -16.77 -4.49 -1.45
C ILE A 63 -16.60 -3.19 -2.22
N LYS A 64 -16.94 -2.06 -1.59
CA LYS A 64 -16.73 -0.73 -2.17
C LYS A 64 -15.40 -0.16 -1.68
N ILE A 65 -14.49 0.13 -2.61
CA ILE A 65 -13.21 0.76 -2.30
C ILE A 65 -13.39 2.28 -2.17
N TYR A 66 -12.85 2.86 -1.11
CA TYR A 66 -12.84 4.30 -0.85
C TYR A 66 -11.39 4.80 -0.91
N HIS A 67 -11.03 5.42 -2.03
CA HIS A 67 -9.68 5.89 -2.33
C HIS A 67 -9.35 7.23 -1.66
N GLY A 68 -8.04 7.53 -1.61
CA GLY A 68 -7.52 8.84 -1.18
C GLY A 68 -7.85 9.23 0.25
N GLY A 69 -8.21 8.28 1.09
CA GLY A 69 -8.63 8.57 2.47
C GLY A 69 -10.02 9.20 2.59
N SER A 70 -10.89 9.04 1.58
CA SER A 70 -12.22 9.65 1.51
C SER A 70 -13.18 9.27 2.64
N LEU A 71 -12.90 8.18 3.37
CA LEU A 71 -13.63 7.83 4.60
C LEU A 71 -13.19 8.65 5.84
N GLY A 72 -12.11 9.44 5.74
CA GLY A 72 -11.53 10.15 6.89
C GLY A 72 -10.83 9.25 7.91
N LEU A 73 -10.67 7.96 7.62
CA LEU A 73 -10.00 6.98 8.48
C LEU A 73 -8.49 7.00 8.19
N LYS A 74 -7.70 7.48 9.16
CA LYS A 74 -6.24 7.62 8.99
C LYS A 74 -5.56 6.25 9.03
N ASN A 75 -4.61 6.03 8.12
CA ASN A 75 -3.82 4.78 8.05
C ASN A 75 -3.02 4.51 9.33
N ASN A 76 -2.51 5.55 10.00
CA ASN A 76 -1.77 5.44 11.25
C ASN A 76 -2.63 4.96 12.43
N ASP A 77 -3.96 5.04 12.31
CA ASP A 77 -4.92 4.64 13.34
C ASP A 77 -5.65 3.34 12.97
N VAL A 78 -5.17 2.59 11.97
CA VAL A 78 -5.82 1.38 11.46
C VAL A 78 -6.05 0.32 12.55
N LEU A 79 -5.12 0.17 13.48
CA LEU A 79 -5.26 -0.76 14.61
C LEU A 79 -6.40 -0.38 15.58
N ARG A 80 -6.91 0.84 15.49
CA ARG A 80 -8.00 1.35 16.33
C ARG A 80 -9.35 1.27 15.63
N TRP A 81 -9.43 1.70 14.36
CA TRP A 81 -10.73 1.75 13.66
C TRP A 81 -11.11 0.44 12.99
N LEU A 82 -10.14 -0.36 12.48
CA LEU A 82 -10.46 -1.59 11.75
C LEU A 82 -11.09 -2.68 12.64
N PRO A 83 -10.61 -2.96 13.86
CA PRO A 83 -11.24 -3.93 14.76
C PRO A 83 -12.68 -3.55 15.15
N THR A 84 -13.00 -2.24 15.19
CA THR A 84 -14.37 -1.80 15.50
C THR A 84 -15.34 -2.03 14.35
N GLY A 85 -14.84 -2.21 13.11
CA GLY A 85 -15.64 -2.30 11.90
C GLY A 85 -16.16 -0.96 11.41
N ALA A 86 -15.47 0.16 11.70
CA ALA A 86 -15.78 1.48 11.11
C ALA A 86 -15.69 1.46 9.58
N ALA A 87 -14.74 0.68 9.05
CA ALA A 87 -14.78 0.06 7.73
C ALA A 87 -14.56 -1.44 7.94
N GLU A 88 -15.14 -2.27 7.07
CA GLU A 88 -15.03 -3.72 7.17
C GLU A 88 -13.64 -4.20 6.77
N MET A 89 -13.00 -3.51 5.82
CA MET A 89 -11.64 -3.79 5.35
C MET A 89 -10.81 -2.51 5.19
N GLY A 90 -9.50 -2.68 5.06
CA GLY A 90 -8.60 -1.59 4.71
C GLY A 90 -7.17 -2.05 4.45
N LEU A 91 -6.41 -1.19 3.77
CA LEU A 91 -4.98 -1.38 3.61
C LEU A 91 -4.25 -1.13 4.91
N VAL A 92 -3.48 -2.11 5.36
CA VAL A 92 -2.60 -2.00 6.52
C VAL A 92 -1.16 -1.98 6.04
N TRP A 93 -0.43 -0.92 6.39
CA TRP A 93 1.00 -0.83 6.15
C TRP A 93 1.75 -0.74 7.47
N ALA A 94 2.56 -1.74 7.75
CA ALA A 94 3.20 -1.91 9.06
C ALA A 94 4.09 -0.72 9.47
N ASN A 95 4.72 -0.04 8.52
CA ASN A 95 5.55 1.14 8.80
C ASN A 95 4.79 2.32 9.42
N TYR A 96 3.46 2.39 9.29
CA TYR A 96 2.66 3.42 9.96
C TYR A 96 2.36 3.08 11.44
N LEU A 97 2.65 1.87 11.89
CA LEU A 97 2.16 1.33 13.16
C LEU A 97 3.16 1.45 14.31
N GLY A 98 4.29 2.12 14.11
CA GLY A 98 5.39 2.20 15.10
C GLY A 98 4.99 2.78 16.44
N ARG A 99 3.94 3.61 16.51
CA ARG A 99 3.41 4.16 17.77
C ARG A 99 2.69 3.10 18.61
N ASP A 100 1.81 2.33 17.97
CA ASP A 100 0.88 1.43 18.66
C ASP A 100 1.38 -0.03 18.66
N ALA A 101 2.13 -0.43 17.63
CA ALA A 101 2.69 -1.77 17.48
C ALA A 101 4.16 -1.72 17.04
N PRO A 102 5.10 -1.37 17.95
CA PRO A 102 6.54 -1.28 17.65
C PRO A 102 7.10 -2.56 17.03
N ALA A 103 6.61 -3.73 17.47
CA ALA A 103 7.02 -5.02 16.93
C ALA A 103 6.70 -5.16 15.43
N LEU A 104 5.54 -4.68 14.96
CA LEU A 104 5.18 -4.65 13.54
C LEU A 104 6.07 -3.67 12.75
N ASN A 105 6.36 -2.51 13.31
CA ASN A 105 7.26 -1.55 12.67
C ASN A 105 8.70 -2.10 12.57
N ALA A 106 9.15 -2.83 13.60
CA ALA A 106 10.49 -3.42 13.64
C ALA A 106 10.67 -4.66 12.75
N VAL A 107 9.62 -5.18 12.16
CA VAL A 107 9.72 -6.33 11.23
C VAL A 107 10.58 -5.98 10.03
N TYR A 108 10.39 -4.77 9.49
CA TYR A 108 11.09 -4.31 8.31
C TYR A 108 11.19 -2.79 8.33
N ILE A 109 12.38 -2.26 8.27
CA ILE A 109 12.60 -0.82 8.18
C ILE A 109 13.16 -0.42 6.81
N GLN A 110 13.07 0.86 6.49
CA GLN A 110 13.56 1.39 5.22
C GLN A 110 15.09 1.26 5.14
N GLY A 111 15.57 0.72 4.01
CA GLY A 111 16.99 0.43 3.79
C GLY A 111 17.46 -0.93 4.33
N SER A 112 16.57 -1.76 4.90
CA SER A 112 16.95 -3.10 5.39
C SER A 112 17.06 -4.14 4.29
N VAL A 113 16.32 -3.98 3.19
CA VAL A 113 16.37 -4.82 1.98
C VAL A 113 16.71 -3.93 0.79
N GLY A 114 17.71 -4.32 0.01
CA GLY A 114 18.29 -3.46 -1.02
C GLY A 114 18.10 -3.94 -2.46
N SER A 115 17.44 -5.08 -2.68
CA SER A 115 17.24 -5.62 -4.02
C SER A 115 15.92 -6.39 -4.15
N SER A 116 15.45 -6.56 -5.40
CA SER A 116 14.28 -7.40 -5.74
C SER A 116 14.45 -8.82 -5.21
N ASP A 117 15.63 -9.41 -5.39
CA ASP A 117 15.91 -10.78 -4.96
C ASP A 117 15.80 -10.95 -3.44
N GLU A 118 16.36 -10.02 -2.68
CA GLU A 118 16.23 -10.04 -1.22
C GLU A 118 14.76 -9.85 -0.81
N HIS A 119 14.05 -8.94 -1.47
CA HIS A 119 12.65 -8.68 -1.19
C HIS A 119 11.78 -9.92 -1.45
N ILE A 120 11.93 -10.57 -2.61
CA ILE A 120 11.20 -11.79 -2.95
C ILE A 120 11.45 -12.89 -1.91
N LYS A 121 12.69 -13.06 -1.47
CA LYS A 121 13.04 -14.02 -0.41
C LYS A 121 12.43 -13.67 0.95
N ALA A 122 12.27 -12.39 1.25
CA ALA A 122 11.68 -11.93 2.52
C ALA A 122 10.16 -12.10 2.57
N ILE A 123 9.45 -11.99 1.43
CA ILE A 123 7.99 -11.97 1.35
C ILE A 123 7.30 -13.09 2.14
N PRO A 124 7.67 -14.38 2.01
CA PRO A 124 6.99 -15.45 2.76
C PRO A 124 7.09 -15.26 4.28
N VAL A 125 8.27 -14.84 4.76
CA VAL A 125 8.48 -14.57 6.19
C VAL A 125 7.71 -13.35 6.65
N LEU A 126 7.64 -12.30 5.83
CA LEU A 126 6.85 -11.09 6.12
C LEU A 126 5.36 -11.40 6.21
N LYS A 127 4.81 -12.16 5.25
CA LYS A 127 3.40 -12.61 5.27
C LYS A 127 3.08 -13.36 6.55
N ASP A 128 3.95 -14.27 6.97
CA ASP A 128 3.78 -15.07 8.19
C ASP A 128 3.80 -14.20 9.46
N ILE A 129 4.79 -13.32 9.59
CA ILE A 129 4.92 -12.41 10.74
C ILE A 129 3.72 -11.47 10.83
N TYR A 130 3.34 -10.81 9.73
CA TYR A 130 2.19 -9.91 9.72
C TYR A 130 0.90 -10.63 10.05
N SER A 131 0.74 -11.85 9.55
CA SER A 131 -0.44 -12.66 9.87
C SER A 131 -0.55 -12.98 11.36
N ALA A 132 0.57 -13.29 12.01
CA ALA A 132 0.60 -13.56 13.44
C ALA A 132 0.34 -12.29 14.28
N GLU A 133 1.00 -11.18 13.93
CA GLU A 133 0.92 -9.95 14.72
C GLU A 133 -0.43 -9.26 14.59
N LEU A 134 -1.01 -9.16 13.39
CA LEU A 134 -2.28 -8.45 13.17
C LEU A 134 -3.46 -9.16 13.84
N LYS A 135 -3.42 -10.48 13.97
CA LYS A 135 -4.44 -11.25 14.72
C LYS A 135 -4.53 -10.81 16.18
N LYS A 136 -3.42 -10.42 16.80
CA LYS A 136 -3.42 -9.91 18.20
C LYS A 136 -4.24 -8.61 18.35
N TRP A 137 -4.53 -7.94 17.24
CA TRP A 137 -5.31 -6.70 17.17
C TRP A 137 -6.76 -6.91 16.71
N GLY A 138 -7.24 -8.15 16.57
CA GLY A 138 -8.57 -8.43 16.02
C GLY A 138 -8.69 -8.07 14.53
N ILE A 139 -7.59 -8.17 13.80
CA ILE A 139 -7.51 -7.94 12.36
C ILE A 139 -7.17 -9.26 11.66
N VAL A 140 -8.03 -9.68 10.75
CA VAL A 140 -7.78 -10.83 9.89
C VAL A 140 -6.97 -10.38 8.69
N PRO A 141 -5.76 -10.92 8.47
CA PRO A 141 -4.98 -10.68 7.25
C PRO A 141 -5.60 -11.52 6.12
N SER A 142 -6.60 -10.96 5.45
CA SER A 142 -7.37 -11.68 4.42
C SER A 142 -6.61 -11.85 3.11
N GLY A 143 -5.53 -11.11 2.91
CA GLY A 143 -4.63 -11.20 1.78
C GLY A 143 -3.51 -10.17 1.85
N PHE A 144 -2.70 -10.16 0.79
CA PHE A 144 -1.56 -9.26 0.65
C PHE A 144 -1.57 -8.62 -0.74
N MET A 145 -0.95 -7.46 -0.85
CA MET A 145 -0.65 -6.80 -2.12
C MET A 145 0.81 -6.40 -2.12
N GLY A 146 1.55 -6.82 -3.15
CA GLY A 146 2.94 -6.43 -3.34
C GLY A 146 3.06 -4.93 -3.61
N LEU A 147 4.25 -4.40 -3.40
CA LEU A 147 4.66 -3.08 -3.86
C LEU A 147 5.83 -3.24 -4.80
N PRO A 148 5.93 -2.43 -5.86
CA PRO A 148 7.09 -2.43 -6.75
C PRO A 148 8.37 -2.11 -5.97
N ILE A 149 9.52 -2.44 -6.55
CA ILE A 149 10.80 -1.95 -6.07
C ILE A 149 10.85 -0.46 -6.34
N LEU A 150 11.04 0.29 -5.27
CA LEU A 150 10.96 1.75 -5.30
C LEU A 150 12.36 2.35 -5.08
N TYR A 151 12.58 3.49 -5.69
CA TYR A 151 13.82 4.25 -5.58
C TYR A 151 13.56 5.50 -4.75
N ALA A 152 13.93 5.45 -3.45
CA ALA A 152 13.70 6.58 -2.56
C ALA A 152 14.54 7.77 -2.97
N SER A 153 13.87 8.84 -3.32
CA SER A 153 14.48 10.10 -3.70
C SER A 153 14.10 11.20 -2.71
N ILE A 154 14.97 12.17 -2.59
CA ILE A 154 14.77 13.36 -1.76
C ILE A 154 14.25 14.47 -2.67
N PHE A 155 12.97 14.78 -2.56
CA PHE A 155 12.32 15.88 -3.25
C PHE A 155 12.40 17.13 -2.40
N CYS A 156 12.97 18.22 -2.92
CA CYS A 156 13.16 19.44 -2.16
C CYS A 156 12.58 20.67 -2.86
N LYS A 157 12.21 21.66 -2.04
CA LYS A 157 11.84 23.00 -2.42
C LYS A 157 13.02 23.95 -2.18
N GLY A 158 13.28 24.86 -3.11
CA GLY A 158 14.34 25.84 -2.99
C GLY A 158 15.71 25.30 -3.40
N GLU A 159 16.73 25.48 -2.57
CA GLU A 159 18.10 25.06 -2.89
C GLU A 159 18.23 23.55 -3.12
N PRO A 160 18.87 23.10 -4.21
CA PRO A 160 19.04 21.71 -4.56
C PRO A 160 19.81 20.91 -3.51
N VAL A 161 19.30 19.70 -3.18
CA VAL A 161 19.86 18.82 -2.16
C VAL A 161 20.19 17.46 -2.77
N ASN A 162 21.49 17.12 -2.80
CA ASN A 162 22.00 15.83 -3.28
C ASN A 162 23.17 15.32 -2.42
N SER A 163 23.23 15.73 -1.16
CA SER A 163 24.15 15.18 -0.17
C SER A 163 23.53 15.21 1.23
N ILE A 164 23.98 14.31 2.11
CA ILE A 164 23.56 14.30 3.52
C ILE A 164 23.94 15.61 4.21
N GLU A 165 25.09 16.21 3.86
CA GLU A 165 25.52 17.50 4.41
C GLU A 165 24.50 18.59 4.14
N LYS A 166 24.07 18.76 2.89
CA LYS A 166 23.02 19.73 2.52
C LYS A 166 21.69 19.39 3.18
N LEU A 167 21.35 18.09 3.26
CA LEU A 167 20.09 17.66 3.86
C LEU A 167 20.00 17.98 5.36
N ARG A 168 21.12 18.06 6.09
CA ARG A 168 21.17 18.48 7.50
C ARG A 168 20.62 19.88 7.75
N THR A 169 20.61 20.74 6.74
CA THR A 169 20.08 22.11 6.84
C THR A 169 18.58 22.21 6.59
N LYS A 170 17.92 21.10 6.26
CA LYS A 170 16.51 21.04 5.83
C LYS A 170 15.64 20.30 6.85
N LYS A 171 14.35 20.63 6.84
CA LYS A 171 13.31 19.88 7.53
C LYS A 171 12.79 18.82 6.57
N LEU A 172 12.98 17.55 6.91
CA LEU A 172 12.66 16.43 6.05
C LEU A 172 11.35 15.76 6.45
N ARG A 173 10.43 15.56 5.51
CA ARG A 173 9.27 14.70 5.70
C ARG A 173 9.67 13.24 5.47
N VAL A 174 9.28 12.39 6.40
CA VAL A 174 9.31 10.94 6.27
C VAL A 174 7.94 10.36 6.63
N TRP A 175 7.73 9.05 6.52
CA TRP A 175 6.42 8.44 6.81
C TRP A 175 6.42 7.51 8.02
N SER A 176 7.57 7.18 8.60
CA SER A 176 7.68 6.20 9.69
C SER A 176 8.71 6.61 10.73
N LYS A 177 8.58 6.00 11.92
CA LYS A 177 9.48 6.27 13.05
C LYS A 177 10.90 5.80 12.76
N ASP A 178 11.08 4.63 12.16
CA ASP A 178 12.40 4.10 11.78
C ASP A 178 13.17 5.06 10.86
N MET A 179 12.50 5.73 9.94
CA MET A 179 13.13 6.75 9.13
C MET A 179 13.54 7.98 9.93
N VAL A 180 12.72 8.43 10.88
CA VAL A 180 13.13 9.52 11.79
C VAL A 180 14.40 9.14 12.53
N ASP A 181 14.44 7.94 13.09
CA ASP A 181 15.57 7.44 13.88
C ASP A 181 16.82 7.27 12.98
N THR A 182 16.67 6.76 11.75
CA THR A 182 17.75 6.62 10.77
C THR A 182 18.32 7.99 10.37
N PHE A 183 17.49 8.94 9.99
CA PHE A 183 17.94 10.28 9.60
C PHE A 183 18.52 11.07 10.76
N LYS A 184 18.03 10.86 11.98
CA LYS A 184 18.62 11.44 13.20
C LYS A 184 20.07 10.99 13.41
N ARG A 185 20.41 9.72 13.12
CA ARG A 185 21.79 9.20 13.18
C ARG A 185 22.71 9.93 12.18
N LEU A 186 22.14 10.40 11.08
CA LEU A 186 22.85 11.18 10.06
C LEU A 186 22.86 12.69 10.35
N GLY A 187 22.29 13.13 11.47
CA GLY A 187 22.19 14.55 11.85
C GLY A 187 21.12 15.33 11.08
N VAL A 188 20.18 14.64 10.43
CA VAL A 188 19.09 15.24 9.64
C VAL A 188 17.83 15.35 10.49
N SER A 189 17.20 16.54 10.49
CA SER A 189 15.90 16.76 11.14
C SER A 189 14.77 16.20 10.29
N ALA A 190 14.15 15.10 10.76
CA ALA A 190 13.04 14.46 10.07
C ALA A 190 11.79 14.38 10.95
N GLN A 191 10.61 14.47 10.32
CA GLN A 191 9.33 14.35 11.00
C GLN A 191 8.34 13.50 10.20
N ILE A 192 7.46 12.80 10.93
CA ILE A 192 6.44 11.95 10.34
C ILE A 192 5.27 12.82 9.87
N ILE A 193 4.99 12.77 8.56
CA ILE A 193 3.80 13.39 7.96
C ILE A 193 3.14 12.36 7.05
N GLY A 194 1.84 12.15 7.20
CA GLY A 194 1.06 11.25 6.38
C GLY A 194 1.10 11.63 4.89
N GLN A 195 0.91 10.66 4.00
CA GLN A 195 0.95 10.90 2.56
C GLN A 195 -0.08 11.94 2.11
N THR A 196 -1.28 11.91 2.64
CA THR A 196 -2.37 12.84 2.31
C THR A 196 -2.10 14.28 2.79
N GLU A 197 -1.20 14.46 3.75
CA GLU A 197 -0.83 15.76 4.34
C GLU A 197 0.47 16.33 3.71
N MET A 198 1.22 15.50 2.97
CA MET A 198 2.58 15.81 2.49
C MET A 198 2.61 17.02 1.53
N TYR A 199 1.70 17.08 0.58
CA TYR A 199 1.61 18.20 -0.38
C TYR A 199 1.44 19.53 0.34
N VAL A 200 0.51 19.60 1.28
CA VAL A 200 0.23 20.82 2.05
C VAL A 200 1.43 21.19 2.92
N ALA A 201 2.07 20.22 3.56
CA ALA A 201 3.25 20.44 4.41
C ALA A 201 4.43 21.04 3.62
N LEU A 202 4.69 20.57 2.42
CA LEU A 202 5.70 21.14 1.50
C LEU A 202 5.29 22.55 1.02
N LYS A 203 4.03 22.71 0.58
CA LYS A 203 3.52 23.98 0.07
C LYS A 203 3.62 25.10 1.11
N THR A 204 3.28 24.80 2.35
CA THR A 204 3.27 25.77 3.46
C THR A 204 4.63 25.94 4.15
N GLY A 205 5.65 25.13 3.81
CA GLY A 205 6.98 25.20 4.41
C GLY A 205 7.07 24.60 5.82
N VAL A 206 6.13 23.76 6.21
CA VAL A 206 6.26 22.93 7.43
C VAL A 206 7.48 22.02 7.28
N VAL A 207 7.71 21.49 6.07
CA VAL A 207 8.94 20.81 5.66
C VAL A 207 9.49 21.41 4.38
N ASP A 208 10.79 21.27 4.18
CA ASP A 208 11.51 21.75 3.00
C ASP A 208 11.69 20.65 1.96
N CYS A 209 11.81 19.40 2.41
CA CYS A 209 12.03 18.23 1.59
C CYS A 209 11.12 17.06 2.02
N ALA A 210 10.95 16.10 1.12
CA ALA A 210 10.27 14.84 1.41
C ALA A 210 11.03 13.67 0.81
N VAL A 211 11.14 12.57 1.57
CA VAL A 211 11.48 11.27 0.98
C VAL A 211 10.25 10.74 0.27
N TYR A 212 10.40 10.44 -1.03
CA TYR A 212 9.33 9.82 -1.81
C TYR A 212 9.89 9.11 -3.05
N PRO A 213 9.25 8.04 -3.55
CA PRO A 213 9.68 7.41 -4.81
C PRO A 213 9.23 8.24 -6.01
N ALA A 214 10.07 8.35 -7.04
CA ALA A 214 9.72 9.09 -8.25
C ALA A 214 8.50 8.49 -8.95
N LEU A 215 8.41 7.17 -9.00
CA LEU A 215 7.28 6.44 -9.58
C LEU A 215 5.90 6.97 -9.12
N TYR A 216 5.80 7.42 -7.89
CA TYR A 216 4.53 7.90 -7.32
C TYR A 216 4.44 9.41 -7.15
N ALA A 217 5.53 10.15 -7.32
CA ALA A 217 5.59 11.59 -7.04
C ALA A 217 4.56 12.40 -7.83
N HIS A 218 4.31 12.00 -9.09
CA HIS A 218 3.28 12.61 -9.91
C HIS A 218 1.86 12.42 -9.35
N THR A 219 1.57 11.25 -8.78
CA THR A 219 0.21 10.92 -8.28
C THR A 219 -0.21 11.73 -7.05
N VAL A 220 0.74 12.37 -6.39
CA VAL A 220 0.56 13.26 -5.22
C VAL A 220 1.02 14.68 -5.51
N SER A 221 1.17 15.05 -6.79
CA SER A 221 1.51 16.39 -7.27
C SER A 221 2.78 17.00 -6.67
N LEU A 222 3.82 16.20 -6.37
CA LEU A 222 5.07 16.72 -5.81
C LEU A 222 5.77 17.73 -6.73
N HIS A 223 5.65 17.58 -8.05
CA HIS A 223 6.18 18.51 -9.04
C HIS A 223 5.63 19.94 -8.92
N GLU A 224 4.48 20.14 -8.27
CA GLU A 224 3.92 21.48 -8.05
C GLU A 224 4.51 22.21 -6.82
N VAL A 225 5.15 21.49 -5.91
CA VAL A 225 5.60 22.00 -4.60
C VAL A 225 7.07 21.73 -4.31
N THR A 226 7.77 21.05 -5.22
CA THR A 226 9.22 20.81 -5.19
C THR A 226 9.83 21.16 -6.54
N ASN A 227 11.10 21.55 -6.57
CA ASN A 227 11.79 21.94 -7.79
C ASN A 227 13.05 21.11 -8.09
N SER A 228 13.43 20.23 -7.18
CA SER A 228 14.56 19.32 -7.40
C SER A 228 14.32 17.96 -6.73
N ALA A 229 14.96 16.93 -7.28
CA ALA A 229 14.97 15.58 -6.70
C ALA A 229 16.34 14.92 -6.89
N SER A 230 16.72 14.03 -5.96
CA SER A 230 17.94 13.24 -6.06
C SER A 230 17.71 11.88 -5.39
N TYR A 231 18.18 10.80 -6.04
CA TYR A 231 18.07 9.45 -5.52
C TYR A 231 19.02 9.22 -4.34
N LEU A 232 18.51 8.55 -3.30
CA LEU A 232 19.29 8.23 -2.10
C LEU A 232 19.47 6.73 -1.87
N TYR A 233 18.41 5.92 -1.87
CA TYR A 233 18.50 4.49 -1.55
C TYR A 233 17.36 3.67 -2.17
N PRO A 234 17.56 2.35 -2.41
CA PRO A 234 16.48 1.49 -2.87
C PRO A 234 15.51 1.20 -1.74
N ILE A 235 14.22 1.30 -2.04
CA ILE A 235 13.15 0.81 -1.18
C ILE A 235 12.61 -0.47 -1.80
N ALA A 236 12.78 -1.61 -1.13
CA ALA A 236 11.88 -2.71 -1.36
C ALA A 236 10.62 -2.46 -0.55
N GLY A 237 9.51 -2.31 -1.25
CA GLY A 237 8.24 -2.00 -0.59
C GLY A 237 7.75 -3.16 0.25
N LEU A 238 7.40 -2.91 1.52
CA LEU A 238 6.67 -3.88 2.32
C LEU A 238 5.34 -4.21 1.64
N PRO A 239 4.93 -5.49 1.59
CA PRO A 239 3.60 -5.80 1.10
C PRO A 239 2.55 -5.14 2.00
N TYR A 240 1.54 -4.55 1.36
CA TYR A 240 0.33 -4.16 2.08
C TYR A 240 -0.42 -5.40 2.53
N VAL A 241 -1.03 -5.32 3.70
CA VAL A 241 -1.99 -6.34 4.14
C VAL A 241 -3.40 -5.85 3.84
N LEU A 242 -4.20 -6.68 3.18
CA LEU A 242 -5.64 -6.50 3.08
C LEU A 242 -6.24 -6.96 4.41
N GLY A 243 -6.35 -6.04 5.35
CA GLY A 243 -6.88 -6.32 6.68
C GLY A 243 -8.40 -6.30 6.68
N ALA A 244 -9.01 -7.27 7.34
CA ALA A 244 -10.44 -7.28 7.61
C ALA A 244 -10.71 -7.23 9.13
N SER A 245 -11.79 -6.54 9.54
CA SER A 245 -12.28 -6.62 10.92
C SER A 245 -12.65 -8.06 11.25
N GLU A 246 -12.02 -8.67 12.26
CA GLU A 246 -12.32 -10.05 12.68
C GLU A 246 -13.81 -10.19 13.00
N LYS A 247 -14.39 -9.25 13.74
CA LYS A 247 -15.81 -9.19 14.07
C LYS A 247 -16.75 -9.22 12.85
N LYS A 248 -16.33 -8.64 11.72
CA LYS A 248 -17.10 -8.63 10.47
C LYS A 248 -16.80 -9.87 9.64
N TRP A 249 -15.55 -10.30 9.62
CA TRP A 249 -15.08 -11.48 8.92
C TRP A 249 -15.77 -12.77 9.40
N GLU A 250 -15.92 -12.95 10.72
CA GLU A 250 -16.56 -14.11 11.29
C GLU A 250 -18.02 -14.30 10.85
N LYS A 251 -18.69 -13.20 10.47
CA LYS A 251 -20.08 -13.22 9.99
C LYS A 251 -20.22 -13.66 8.53
N LEU A 252 -19.12 -13.70 7.77
CA LEU A 252 -19.18 -14.14 6.38
C LEU A 252 -19.35 -15.66 6.30
N PRO A 253 -20.14 -16.16 5.32
CA PRO A 253 -20.12 -17.56 4.92
C PRO A 253 -18.69 -17.98 4.52
N GLU A 254 -18.35 -19.24 4.76
CA GLU A 254 -17.02 -19.76 4.44
C GLU A 254 -16.70 -19.66 2.93
N SER A 255 -17.72 -19.84 2.08
CA SER A 255 -17.58 -19.64 0.63
C SER A 255 -17.15 -18.22 0.25
N TYR A 256 -17.66 -17.18 0.96
CA TYR A 256 -17.29 -15.79 0.72
C TYR A 256 -15.89 -15.47 1.25
N LYS A 257 -15.51 -16.03 2.41
CA LYS A 257 -14.14 -15.94 2.92
C LYS A 257 -13.13 -16.52 1.93
N ASN A 258 -13.46 -17.65 1.33
CA ASN A 258 -12.63 -18.30 0.33
C ASN A 258 -12.55 -17.47 -0.96
N ALA A 259 -13.66 -16.88 -1.42
CA ALA A 259 -13.66 -15.96 -2.55
C ALA A 259 -12.74 -14.75 -2.32
N VAL A 260 -12.80 -14.13 -1.14
CA VAL A 260 -11.90 -13.02 -0.76
C VAL A 260 -10.44 -13.46 -0.77
N LYS A 261 -10.11 -14.62 -0.18
CA LYS A 261 -8.73 -15.14 -0.14
C LYS A 261 -8.20 -15.46 -1.54
N SER A 262 -9.02 -16.08 -2.41
CA SER A 262 -8.62 -16.39 -3.78
C SER A 262 -8.37 -15.12 -4.60
N ALA A 263 -9.28 -14.14 -4.56
CA ALA A 263 -9.11 -12.88 -5.26
C ALA A 263 -7.89 -12.09 -4.73
N ALA A 264 -7.61 -12.16 -3.42
CA ALA A 264 -6.43 -11.54 -2.82
C ALA A 264 -5.12 -12.23 -3.23
N GLU A 265 -5.11 -13.56 -3.41
CA GLU A 265 -3.94 -14.26 -3.92
C GLU A 265 -3.66 -13.91 -5.39
N GLU A 266 -4.69 -13.82 -6.23
CA GLU A 266 -4.55 -13.36 -7.62
C GLU A 266 -4.02 -11.91 -7.68
N LEU A 267 -4.54 -11.02 -6.83
CA LEU A 267 -4.02 -9.65 -6.69
C LEU A 267 -2.55 -9.67 -6.28
N PHE A 268 -2.17 -10.52 -5.32
CA PHE A 268 -0.78 -10.63 -4.85
C PHE A 268 0.13 -11.09 -5.99
N GLN A 269 -0.25 -12.09 -6.76
CA GLN A 269 0.53 -12.58 -7.91
C GLN A 269 0.76 -11.48 -8.95
N ARG A 270 -0.27 -10.70 -9.28
CA ARG A 270 -0.15 -9.58 -10.23
C ARG A 270 0.72 -8.45 -9.69
N SER A 271 0.65 -8.16 -8.39
CA SER A 271 1.37 -7.04 -7.76
C SER A 271 2.81 -7.36 -7.36
N THR A 272 3.27 -8.59 -7.55
CA THR A 272 4.66 -9.02 -7.29
C THR A 272 5.46 -9.34 -8.55
N ASP A 273 4.99 -8.88 -9.71
CA ASP A 273 5.78 -8.84 -10.93
C ASP A 273 6.63 -7.57 -10.95
N TYR A 274 7.93 -7.71 -10.79
CA TYR A 274 8.89 -6.60 -10.69
C TYR A 274 9.67 -6.36 -11.98
N THR A 275 9.27 -7.00 -13.08
CA THR A 275 10.02 -7.00 -14.36
C THR A 275 10.23 -5.59 -14.92
N ASP A 276 9.24 -4.74 -14.81
CA ASP A 276 9.26 -3.40 -15.41
C ASP A 276 9.58 -2.28 -14.41
N ASP A 277 9.92 -2.59 -13.17
CA ASP A 277 10.05 -1.59 -12.09
C ASP A 277 11.13 -0.53 -12.39
N GLU A 278 12.28 -0.94 -12.93
CA GLU A 278 13.36 -0.01 -13.29
C GLU A 278 12.95 0.88 -14.47
N ALA A 279 12.32 0.31 -15.50
CA ALA A 279 11.83 1.07 -16.64
C ALA A 279 10.76 2.09 -16.23
N ASN A 280 9.84 1.69 -15.37
CA ASN A 280 8.81 2.56 -14.82
C ASN A 280 9.39 3.71 -13.97
N GLU A 281 10.44 3.46 -13.20
CA GLU A 281 11.13 4.50 -12.43
C GLU A 281 11.81 5.52 -13.37
N ILE A 282 12.51 5.05 -14.41
CA ILE A 282 13.16 5.91 -15.40
C ILE A 282 12.13 6.81 -16.10
N GLU A 283 11.01 6.24 -16.51
CA GLU A 283 9.94 7.00 -17.15
C GLU A 283 9.31 8.02 -16.21
N ALA A 284 9.10 7.65 -14.95
CA ALA A 284 8.58 8.56 -13.94
C ALA A 284 9.52 9.76 -13.70
N ARG A 285 10.85 9.56 -13.69
CA ARG A 285 11.85 10.63 -13.60
C ARG A 285 11.75 11.58 -14.78
N ARG A 286 11.72 11.06 -16.01
CA ARG A 286 11.55 11.87 -17.24
C ARG A 286 10.26 12.70 -17.20
N LYS A 287 9.18 12.12 -16.73
CA LYS A 287 7.91 12.82 -16.58
C LYS A 287 8.01 13.98 -15.59
N LEU A 288 8.66 13.78 -14.44
CA LEU A 288 8.88 14.82 -13.44
C LEU A 288 9.77 15.94 -13.98
N GLU A 289 10.85 15.60 -14.73
CA GLU A 289 11.70 16.60 -15.41
C GLU A 289 10.90 17.43 -16.41
N SER A 290 10.03 16.81 -17.21
CA SER A 290 9.16 17.55 -18.13
C SER A 290 8.16 18.48 -17.44
N GLN A 291 7.92 18.26 -16.14
CA GLN A 291 7.06 19.07 -15.27
C GLN A 291 7.84 20.09 -14.42
N GLY A 292 9.15 20.25 -14.68
CA GLY A 292 9.98 21.28 -14.04
C GLY A 292 10.70 20.84 -12.76
N VAL A 293 10.76 19.56 -12.45
CA VAL A 293 11.62 19.05 -11.37
C VAL A 293 13.03 18.81 -11.92
N ASP A 294 14.01 19.50 -11.39
CA ASP A 294 15.42 19.29 -11.73
C ASP A 294 15.91 17.98 -11.09
N TRP A 295 16.19 16.97 -11.92
CA TRP A 295 16.72 15.69 -11.44
C TRP A 295 18.23 15.78 -11.29
N LEU A 296 18.68 15.89 -10.05
CA LEU A 296 20.08 16.07 -9.69
C LEU A 296 20.85 14.75 -9.80
N VAL A 297 22.18 14.86 -9.85
CA VAL A 297 23.07 13.72 -9.63
C VAL A 297 22.70 13.04 -8.31
N ASP A 298 22.65 11.71 -8.32
CA ASP A 298 22.31 10.90 -7.15
C ASP A 298 23.23 11.21 -5.96
N PHE A 299 22.75 10.99 -4.75
CA PHE A 299 23.58 11.02 -3.55
C PHE A 299 24.82 10.15 -3.77
N SER A 300 25.98 10.60 -3.29
CA SER A 300 27.23 9.88 -3.47
C SER A 300 27.16 8.45 -2.90
N ALA A 301 27.97 7.55 -3.42
CA ALA A 301 28.07 6.19 -2.89
C ALA A 301 28.39 6.16 -1.39
N SER A 302 29.14 7.15 -0.89
CA SER A 302 29.43 7.30 0.55
C SER A 302 28.19 7.71 1.34
N ASP A 303 27.37 8.65 0.81
CA ASP A 303 26.11 9.05 1.46
C ASP A 303 25.09 7.92 1.48
N GLN A 304 24.95 7.19 0.36
CA GLN A 304 24.08 6.02 0.27
C GLN A 304 24.50 4.94 1.28
N ARG A 305 25.78 4.65 1.39
CA ARG A 305 26.32 3.70 2.36
C ARG A 305 26.06 4.17 3.80
N ALA A 306 26.33 5.43 4.09
CA ALA A 306 26.08 6.01 5.42
C ALA A 306 24.58 5.89 5.82
N PHE A 307 23.67 6.08 4.86
CA PHE A 307 22.25 5.87 5.10
C PHE A 307 21.93 4.39 5.40
N LEU A 308 22.44 3.45 4.61
CA LEU A 308 22.19 2.01 4.81
C LEU A 308 22.78 1.50 6.13
N ASP A 309 23.98 1.96 6.50
CA ASP A 309 24.62 1.62 7.78
C ASP A 309 23.77 2.17 8.96
N ALA A 310 23.31 3.42 8.87
CA ALA A 310 22.42 4.01 9.87
C ALA A 310 21.08 3.26 9.97
N ALA A 311 20.53 2.81 8.84
CA ALA A 311 19.32 2.01 8.80
C ALA A 311 19.52 0.63 9.46
N ALA A 312 20.65 -0.04 9.22
CA ALA A 312 20.97 -1.32 9.82
C ALA A 312 21.04 -1.25 11.36
N GLU A 313 21.69 -0.20 11.90
CA GLU A 313 21.75 0.04 13.34
C GLU A 313 20.36 0.43 13.91
N THR A 314 19.59 1.24 13.18
CA THR A 314 18.21 1.57 13.57
C THR A 314 17.35 0.31 13.66
N TRP A 315 17.48 -0.61 12.69
CA TRP A 315 16.73 -1.85 12.70
C TRP A 315 17.07 -2.74 13.92
N LYS A 316 18.35 -2.84 14.22
CA LYS A 316 18.81 -3.60 15.39
C LYS A 316 18.25 -3.02 16.69
N GLU A 317 18.31 -1.72 16.87
CA GLU A 317 17.75 -1.06 18.04
C GLU A 317 16.21 -1.19 18.10
N ALA A 318 15.52 -0.92 17.00
CA ALA A 318 14.06 -1.03 16.96
C ALA A 318 13.58 -2.45 17.33
N ALA A 319 14.30 -3.48 16.89
CA ALA A 319 14.00 -4.87 17.25
C ALA A 319 14.29 -5.16 18.74
N ASN A 320 15.39 -4.62 19.28
CA ASN A 320 15.73 -4.73 20.71
C ASN A 320 14.68 -4.04 21.59
N ASP A 321 14.30 -2.81 21.24
CA ASP A 321 13.36 -2.00 22.01
C ASP A 321 11.95 -2.59 22.00
N ALA A 322 11.54 -3.15 20.86
CA ALA A 322 10.25 -3.84 20.73
C ALA A 322 10.23 -5.14 21.55
N GLY A 323 11.38 -5.78 21.75
CA GLY A 323 11.51 -7.01 22.55
C GLY A 323 10.73 -8.20 21.97
N GLY A 324 10.54 -9.22 22.83
CA GLY A 324 9.71 -10.38 22.49
C GLY A 324 10.06 -11.02 21.14
N ASP A 325 9.06 -11.18 20.28
CA ASP A 325 9.23 -11.81 18.97
C ASP A 325 10.00 -10.97 17.94
N ALA A 326 10.19 -9.66 18.18
CA ALA A 326 10.77 -8.75 17.19
C ALA A 326 12.23 -9.11 16.83
N LEU A 327 13.05 -9.50 17.81
CA LEU A 327 14.42 -9.97 17.57
C LEU A 327 14.45 -11.25 16.75
N ASN A 328 13.59 -12.21 17.11
CA ASN A 328 13.46 -13.45 16.36
C ASN A 328 12.95 -13.20 14.93
N ASN A 329 12.00 -12.34 14.77
CA ASN A 329 11.45 -11.95 13.46
C ASN A 329 12.52 -11.28 12.58
N ARG A 330 13.34 -10.37 13.16
CA ARG A 330 14.49 -9.79 12.44
C ARG A 330 15.49 -10.87 12.01
N ALA A 331 15.83 -11.80 12.89
CA ALA A 331 16.74 -12.90 12.56
C ALA A 331 16.19 -13.82 11.45
N ARG A 332 14.87 -14.10 11.46
CA ARG A 332 14.19 -14.87 10.41
C ARG A 332 14.29 -14.16 9.05
N ILE A 333 14.10 -12.84 9.00
CA ILE A 333 14.22 -12.07 7.76
C ILE A 333 15.65 -12.05 7.26
N LEU A 334 16.62 -11.73 8.12
CA LEU A 334 18.04 -11.76 7.75
C LEU A 334 18.45 -13.12 7.17
N LYS A 335 18.05 -14.21 7.81
CA LYS A 335 18.29 -15.58 7.30
C LYS A 335 17.63 -15.79 5.93
N ALA A 336 16.41 -15.32 5.72
CA ALA A 336 15.70 -15.48 4.45
C ALA A 336 16.40 -14.76 3.30
N ILE A 337 16.98 -13.58 3.57
CA ILE A 337 17.71 -12.77 2.56
C ILE A 337 19.21 -13.12 2.46
N GLY A 338 19.69 -14.10 3.24
CA GLY A 338 21.08 -14.58 3.17
C GLY A 338 22.09 -13.76 3.96
N ARG A 339 21.63 -13.06 5.01
CA ARG A 339 22.48 -12.25 5.91
C ARG A 339 22.51 -12.79 7.35
#